data_89852216c10e1fe39c9759e32e76bebe
#
_entry.id   89852216c10e1fe39c9759e32e76bebe
#
_cell.length_a   1.000
_cell.length_b   1.000
_cell.length_c   1.000
_cell.angle_alpha   90.00
_cell.angle_beta   90.00
_cell.angle_gamma   90.00
#
_symmetry.space_group_name_H-M   'P 1'
#
loop_
_entity.id
_entity.type
_entity.pdbx_description
1 polymer ?
#
loop_
_entity_poly.entity_id
_entity_poly.type
_entity_poly.pdbx_seq_one_letter_code
_entity_poly.pdbx_strand_id
1 'polypeptide(L)'
;LVQPSDDAEKTGIIQRLSSAFNRQEMYETTLDSVTSRLEVEESAVMSAENIMQRARELAVQSTNGTLGEGDRKILAHEVSSLRDELLALANSQDASGNYVFSGSMAKTPAFIESADGTVNYRGDDNQVQVAISEQRSMFMNRPGDEIFTSIVRSNPGAGSERISFFNVMDDFADALENNSSTGVQRGLDEISGLTEGMATSIADVGTRMNTAQ
;
A
#
# COMPACT_ATOMS: atom_id res chain seq x y z
N LEU A 1 55.52 -15.96 21.84
CA LEU A 1 54.08 -16.07 21.61
C LEU A 1 53.39 -15.39 22.79
N VAL A 2 52.90 -14.16 22.56
CA VAL A 2 52.10 -13.42 23.55
C VAL A 2 50.70 -14.05 23.53
N GLN A 3 50.24 -14.57 24.65
CA GLN A 3 48.90 -15.13 24.78
C GLN A 3 47.88 -13.99 25.05
N PRO A 4 46.61 -14.11 24.62
CA PRO A 4 45.57 -13.10 24.89
C PRO A 4 45.37 -12.80 26.38
N SER A 5 45.79 -13.68 27.26
CA SER A 5 45.75 -13.50 28.72
C SER A 5 46.76 -12.50 29.27
N ASP A 6 47.79 -12.15 28.46
CA ASP A 6 48.91 -11.31 28.93
C ASP A 6 48.61 -9.81 28.93
N ASP A 7 47.46 -9.43 28.32
CA ASP A 7 47.00 -8.02 28.30
C ASP A 7 45.48 -7.95 28.37
N ALA A 8 44.93 -8.09 29.56
CA ALA A 8 43.48 -8.09 29.82
C ALA A 8 42.80 -6.77 29.39
N GLU A 9 43.54 -5.66 29.40
CA GLU A 9 43.03 -4.37 28.97
C GLU A 9 42.80 -4.33 27.46
N LYS A 10 43.76 -4.83 26.66
CA LYS A 10 43.61 -4.91 25.20
C LYS A 10 42.52 -5.90 24.80
N THR A 11 42.39 -7.02 25.51
CA THR A 11 41.34 -8.00 25.30
C THR A 11 39.97 -7.38 25.54
N GLY A 12 39.80 -6.58 26.59
CA GLY A 12 38.58 -5.86 26.89
C GLY A 12 38.23 -4.78 25.84
N ILE A 13 39.23 -4.11 25.26
CA ILE A 13 39.06 -3.13 24.18
C ILE A 13 38.61 -3.86 22.90
N ILE A 14 39.28 -4.96 22.54
CA ILE A 14 38.94 -5.78 21.36
C ILE A 14 37.46 -6.28 21.46
N GLN A 15 37.06 -6.79 22.61
CA GLN A 15 35.71 -7.27 22.82
C GLN A 15 34.66 -6.14 22.64
N ARG A 16 34.91 -4.94 23.19
CA ARG A 16 34.03 -3.77 23.01
C ARG A 16 33.94 -3.34 21.55
N LEU A 17 35.07 -3.28 20.85
CA LEU A 17 35.10 -2.95 19.41
C LEU A 17 34.39 -4.01 18.58
N SER A 18 34.59 -5.29 18.83
CA SER A 18 33.86 -6.37 18.14
C SER A 18 32.34 -6.27 18.38
N SER A 19 31.95 -6.00 19.62
CA SER A 19 30.49 -5.82 19.92
C SER A 19 29.89 -4.58 19.24
N ALA A 20 30.66 -3.49 19.15
CA ALA A 20 30.23 -2.29 18.41
C ALA A 20 30.13 -2.57 16.91
N PHE A 21 31.09 -3.27 16.35
CA PHE A 21 31.10 -3.66 14.95
C PHE A 21 29.91 -4.56 14.59
N ASN A 22 29.67 -5.60 15.38
CA ASN A 22 28.53 -6.51 15.18
C ASN A 22 27.18 -5.77 15.25
N ARG A 23 27.05 -4.77 16.15
CA ARG A 23 25.84 -3.95 16.21
C ARG A 23 25.67 -3.08 14.95
N GLN A 24 26.76 -2.53 14.44
CA GLN A 24 26.73 -1.74 13.22
C GLN A 24 26.31 -2.59 12.02
N GLU A 25 26.90 -3.76 11.87
CA GLU A 25 26.55 -4.73 10.83
C GLU A 25 25.04 -5.13 10.91
N MET A 26 24.53 -5.30 12.13
CA MET A 26 23.10 -5.56 12.32
C MET A 26 22.23 -4.38 11.86
N TYR A 27 22.63 -3.13 12.14
CA TYR A 27 21.89 -1.96 11.69
C TYR A 27 21.94 -1.81 10.17
N GLU A 28 23.08 -2.04 9.53
CA GLU A 28 23.23 -2.05 8.08
C GLU A 28 22.30 -3.09 7.43
N THR A 29 22.30 -4.33 7.92
CA THR A 29 21.40 -5.39 7.44
C THR A 29 19.93 -5.02 7.63
N THR A 30 19.59 -4.38 8.74
CA THR A 30 18.23 -3.91 8.99
C THR A 30 17.83 -2.82 8.02
N LEU A 31 18.70 -1.83 7.78
CA LEU A 31 18.48 -0.74 6.83
C LEU A 31 18.30 -1.25 5.40
N ASP A 32 19.12 -2.20 4.97
CA ASP A 32 19.00 -2.83 3.64
C ASP A 32 17.64 -3.53 3.48
N SER A 33 17.20 -4.25 4.51
CA SER A 33 15.90 -4.91 4.51
C SER A 33 14.73 -3.91 4.46
N VAL A 34 14.82 -2.83 5.23
CA VAL A 34 13.82 -1.76 5.25
C VAL A 34 13.77 -1.04 3.89
N THR A 35 14.93 -0.68 3.36
CA THR A 35 15.03 0.01 2.07
C THR A 35 14.42 -0.83 0.94
N SER A 36 14.79 -2.11 0.87
CA SER A 36 14.22 -3.03 -0.13
C SER A 36 12.70 -3.16 -0.01
N ARG A 37 12.17 -3.20 1.21
CA ARG A 37 10.73 -3.25 1.43
C ARG A 37 10.03 -1.95 1.02
N LEU A 38 10.60 -0.79 1.36
CA LEU A 38 10.08 0.52 0.99
C LEU A 38 10.11 0.75 -0.52
N GLU A 39 11.11 0.24 -1.24
CA GLU A 39 11.17 0.27 -2.71
C GLU A 39 10.00 -0.49 -3.34
N VAL A 40 9.64 -1.65 -2.80
CA VAL A 40 8.47 -2.42 -3.25
C VAL A 40 7.18 -1.66 -2.94
N GLU A 41 7.07 -1.08 -1.74
CA GLU A 41 5.91 -0.28 -1.33
C GLU A 41 5.75 0.94 -2.25
N GLU A 42 6.82 1.70 -2.49
CA GLU A 42 6.81 2.86 -3.38
C GLU A 42 6.38 2.48 -4.80
N SER A 43 6.99 1.45 -5.36
CA SER A 43 6.66 0.96 -6.71
C SER A 43 5.19 0.55 -6.82
N ALA A 44 4.65 -0.15 -5.82
CA ALA A 44 3.26 -0.58 -5.80
C ALA A 44 2.31 0.62 -5.69
N VAL A 45 2.60 1.58 -4.80
CA VAL A 45 1.75 2.76 -4.59
C VAL A 45 1.78 3.70 -5.80
N MET A 46 2.95 3.90 -6.45
CA MET A 46 3.06 4.67 -7.69
C MET A 46 2.29 4.02 -8.85
N SER A 47 2.37 2.70 -8.96
CA SER A 47 1.60 1.96 -9.97
C SER A 47 0.09 2.05 -9.70
N ALA A 48 -0.32 1.96 -8.44
CA ALA A 48 -1.71 2.13 -8.04
C ALA A 48 -2.23 3.55 -8.34
N GLU A 49 -1.41 4.58 -8.13
CA GLU A 49 -1.76 5.96 -8.51
C GLU A 49 -2.00 6.09 -10.02
N ASN A 50 -1.14 5.51 -10.85
CA ASN A 50 -1.31 5.52 -12.31
C ASN A 50 -2.62 4.83 -12.72
N ILE A 51 -2.97 3.71 -12.10
CA ILE A 51 -4.24 3.01 -12.32
C ILE A 51 -5.41 3.90 -11.93
N MET A 52 -5.33 4.57 -10.78
CA MET A 52 -6.40 5.47 -10.32
C MET A 52 -6.56 6.71 -11.21
N GLN A 53 -5.46 7.26 -11.74
CA GLN A 53 -5.53 8.31 -12.75
C GLN A 53 -6.24 7.81 -14.01
N ARG A 54 -5.93 6.59 -14.47
CA ARG A 54 -6.63 5.98 -15.61
C ARG A 54 -8.11 5.75 -15.34
N ALA A 55 -8.46 5.24 -14.16
CA ALA A 55 -9.86 5.07 -13.75
C ALA A 55 -10.62 6.42 -13.74
N ARG A 56 -9.97 7.48 -13.27
CA ARG A 56 -10.53 8.83 -13.30
C ARG A 56 -10.75 9.35 -14.73
N GLU A 57 -9.81 9.09 -15.66
CA GLU A 57 -10.00 9.43 -17.08
C GLU A 57 -11.23 8.74 -17.66
N LEU A 58 -11.40 7.44 -17.37
CA LEU A 58 -12.57 6.67 -17.79
C LEU A 58 -13.85 7.21 -17.17
N ALA A 59 -13.79 7.62 -15.90
CA ALA A 59 -14.93 8.24 -15.22
C ALA A 59 -15.33 9.57 -15.89
N VAL A 60 -14.38 10.42 -16.23
CA VAL A 60 -14.65 11.66 -16.99
C VAL A 60 -15.21 11.34 -18.39
N GLN A 61 -14.61 10.37 -19.09
CA GLN A 61 -15.10 9.96 -20.41
C GLN A 61 -16.55 9.46 -20.35
N SER A 62 -16.90 8.74 -19.29
CA SER A 62 -18.23 8.15 -19.11
C SER A 62 -19.34 9.16 -18.85
N THR A 63 -19.01 10.39 -18.46
CA THR A 63 -20.00 11.48 -18.32
C THR A 63 -20.52 12.00 -19.68
N ASN A 64 -19.90 11.57 -20.78
CA ASN A 64 -20.35 11.96 -22.11
C ASN A 64 -21.67 11.26 -22.47
N GLY A 65 -22.76 11.99 -22.51
CA GLY A 65 -24.11 11.48 -22.80
C GLY A 65 -24.32 10.88 -24.21
N THR A 66 -23.29 10.89 -25.06
CA THR A 66 -23.36 10.29 -26.43
C THR A 66 -22.87 8.85 -26.48
N LEU A 67 -22.37 8.30 -25.35
CA LEU A 67 -21.86 6.92 -25.30
C LEU A 67 -22.98 5.90 -25.55
N GLY A 68 -22.75 5.00 -26.51
CA GLY A 68 -23.59 3.85 -26.77
C GLY A 68 -23.48 2.77 -25.67
N GLU A 69 -24.44 1.83 -25.65
CA GLU A 69 -24.38 0.70 -24.70
C GLU A 69 -23.10 -0.12 -24.82
N GLY A 70 -22.65 -0.38 -26.07
CA GLY A 70 -21.41 -1.11 -26.34
C GLY A 70 -20.19 -0.40 -25.78
N ASP A 71 -20.11 0.93 -25.95
CA ASP A 71 -19.00 1.73 -25.44
C ASP A 71 -18.96 1.70 -23.90
N ARG A 72 -20.10 1.83 -23.23
CA ARG A 72 -20.19 1.74 -21.77
C ARG A 72 -19.73 0.39 -21.24
N LYS A 73 -20.09 -0.72 -21.89
CA LYS A 73 -19.62 -2.07 -21.50
C LYS A 73 -18.11 -2.21 -21.67
N ILE A 74 -17.52 -1.61 -22.70
CA ILE A 74 -16.06 -1.61 -22.89
C ILE A 74 -15.40 -0.84 -21.75
N LEU A 75 -15.90 0.35 -21.38
CA LEU A 75 -15.39 1.13 -20.25
C LEU A 75 -15.54 0.37 -18.94
N ALA A 76 -16.68 -0.25 -18.67
CA ALA A 76 -16.91 -1.06 -17.47
C ALA A 76 -15.90 -2.21 -17.35
N HIS A 77 -15.66 -2.93 -18.44
CA HIS A 77 -14.65 -4.00 -18.47
C HIS A 77 -13.25 -3.47 -18.19
N GLU A 78 -12.88 -2.31 -18.76
CA GLU A 78 -11.58 -1.68 -18.47
C GLU A 78 -11.45 -1.31 -16.99
N VAL A 79 -12.49 -0.74 -16.38
CA VAL A 79 -12.53 -0.41 -14.94
C VAL A 79 -12.36 -1.67 -14.08
N SER A 80 -13.05 -2.76 -14.40
CA SER A 80 -12.91 -4.04 -13.69
C SER A 80 -11.49 -4.60 -13.82
N SER A 81 -10.86 -4.50 -15.00
CA SER A 81 -9.47 -4.92 -15.19
C SER A 81 -8.49 -4.09 -14.36
N LEU A 82 -8.69 -2.77 -14.29
CA LEU A 82 -7.90 -1.88 -13.45
C LEU A 82 -8.05 -2.19 -11.95
N ARG A 83 -9.27 -2.55 -11.52
CA ARG A 83 -9.56 -2.98 -10.15
C ARG A 83 -8.79 -4.25 -9.79
N ASP A 84 -8.76 -5.25 -10.68
CA ASP A 84 -8.03 -6.49 -10.45
C ASP A 84 -6.52 -6.25 -10.38
N GLU A 85 -5.99 -5.36 -11.21
CA GLU A 85 -4.59 -4.95 -11.15
C GLU A 85 -4.26 -4.23 -9.83
N LEU A 86 -5.14 -3.35 -9.36
CA LEU A 86 -5.03 -2.72 -8.04
C LEU A 86 -5.01 -3.74 -6.90
N LEU A 87 -5.85 -4.76 -6.95
CA LEU A 87 -5.87 -5.83 -5.94
C LEU A 87 -4.57 -6.63 -5.94
N ALA A 88 -3.99 -6.87 -7.11
CA ALA A 88 -2.68 -7.52 -7.22
C ALA A 88 -1.57 -6.65 -6.61
N LEU A 89 -1.57 -5.33 -6.87
CA LEU A 89 -0.61 -4.38 -6.27
C LEU A 89 -0.78 -4.27 -4.75
N ALA A 90 -2.02 -4.25 -4.25
CA ALA A 90 -2.32 -4.23 -2.83
C ALA A 90 -1.88 -5.52 -2.09
N ASN A 91 -1.58 -6.58 -2.83
CA ASN A 91 -1.01 -7.82 -2.34
C ASN A 91 0.46 -8.03 -2.79
N SER A 92 1.20 -6.95 -3.03
CA SER A 92 2.61 -7.02 -3.38
C SER A 92 3.44 -7.66 -2.27
N GLN A 93 4.47 -8.40 -2.67
CA GLN A 93 5.38 -9.11 -1.77
C GLN A 93 6.82 -8.59 -1.94
N ASP A 94 7.56 -8.58 -0.84
CA ASP A 94 8.99 -8.34 -0.85
C ASP A 94 9.77 -9.58 -1.36
N ALA A 95 11.09 -9.45 -1.52
CA ALA A 95 11.97 -10.53 -1.99
C ALA A 95 11.94 -11.79 -1.10
N SER A 96 11.47 -11.68 0.14
CA SER A 96 11.31 -12.78 1.10
C SER A 96 9.91 -13.42 1.04
N GLY A 97 9.03 -12.94 0.14
CA GLY A 97 7.66 -13.40 0.00
C GLY A 97 6.76 -12.95 1.17
N ASN A 98 7.05 -11.80 1.78
CA ASN A 98 6.19 -11.19 2.77
C ASN A 98 5.33 -10.13 2.10
N TYR A 99 4.04 -10.11 2.41
CA TYR A 99 3.13 -9.08 1.95
C TYR A 99 3.48 -7.73 2.58
N VAL A 100 3.69 -6.70 1.76
CA VAL A 100 4.17 -5.40 2.25
C VAL A 100 3.08 -4.58 2.94
N PHE A 101 1.81 -4.85 2.64
CA PHE A 101 0.65 -4.09 3.13
C PHE A 101 -0.16 -4.79 4.23
N SER A 102 0.29 -5.96 4.73
CA SER A 102 -0.47 -6.74 5.71
C SER A 102 -0.19 -6.41 7.18
N GLY A 103 0.43 -5.25 7.46
CA GLY A 103 0.81 -4.89 8.82
C GLY A 103 1.91 -5.80 9.36
N SER A 104 1.71 -6.40 10.54
CA SER A 104 2.62 -7.40 11.11
C SER A 104 2.36 -8.84 10.62
N MET A 105 1.24 -9.08 9.91
CA MET A 105 0.84 -10.39 9.39
C MET A 105 1.49 -10.71 8.04
N ALA A 106 2.82 -10.62 7.95
CA ALA A 106 3.60 -10.65 6.71
C ALA A 106 3.37 -11.86 5.79
N LYS A 107 2.84 -12.97 6.27
CA LYS A 107 2.57 -14.19 5.47
C LYS A 107 1.11 -14.32 5.04
N THR A 108 0.27 -13.37 5.41
CA THR A 108 -1.15 -13.34 5.03
C THR A 108 -1.36 -12.28 3.95
N PRO A 109 -2.09 -12.57 2.84
CA PRO A 109 -2.46 -11.54 1.88
C PRO A 109 -3.16 -10.39 2.57
N ALA A 110 -2.77 -9.15 2.20
CA ALA A 110 -3.34 -7.95 2.82
C ALA A 110 -4.84 -7.81 2.50
N PHE A 111 -5.23 -8.12 1.26
CA PHE A 111 -6.60 -8.02 0.78
C PHE A 111 -7.06 -9.32 0.16
N ILE A 112 -8.24 -9.79 0.54
CA ILE A 112 -8.84 -11.01 0.03
C ILE A 112 -10.24 -10.70 -0.48
N GLU A 113 -10.52 -11.18 -1.70
CA GLU A 113 -11.83 -11.13 -2.29
C GLU A 113 -12.68 -12.30 -1.76
N SER A 114 -13.86 -11.97 -1.28
CA SER A 114 -14.89 -12.92 -0.81
C SER A 114 -15.69 -13.46 -2.00
N ALA A 115 -16.47 -14.52 -1.78
CA ALA A 115 -17.29 -15.15 -2.82
C ALA A 115 -18.40 -14.23 -3.38
N ASP A 116 -18.74 -13.16 -2.68
CA ASP A 116 -19.69 -12.13 -3.09
C ASP A 116 -19.05 -10.96 -3.86
N GLY A 117 -17.74 -11.05 -4.17
CA GLY A 117 -16.98 -10.02 -4.86
C GLY A 117 -16.42 -8.93 -3.95
N THR A 118 -16.81 -8.88 -2.67
CA THR A 118 -16.29 -7.84 -1.76
C THR A 118 -14.83 -8.09 -1.39
N VAL A 119 -14.01 -7.05 -1.45
CA VAL A 119 -12.60 -7.10 -1.03
C VAL A 119 -12.48 -6.61 0.39
N ASN A 120 -11.91 -7.47 1.25
CA ASN A 120 -11.72 -7.22 2.66
C ASN A 120 -10.25 -7.17 3.04
N TYR A 121 -9.87 -6.20 3.87
CA TYR A 121 -8.55 -6.17 4.50
C TYR A 121 -8.42 -7.30 5.53
N ARG A 122 -7.34 -8.05 5.45
CA ARG A 122 -7.02 -9.21 6.31
C ARG A 122 -5.71 -9.03 7.08
N GLY A 123 -5.02 -7.94 6.83
CA GLY A 123 -3.87 -7.54 7.63
C GLY A 123 -4.28 -7.03 9.01
N ASP A 124 -3.31 -6.49 9.73
CA ASP A 124 -3.53 -5.76 10.97
C ASP A 124 -2.96 -4.32 10.87
N ASP A 125 -3.34 -3.47 11.82
CA ASP A 125 -2.95 -2.06 11.88
C ASP A 125 -1.59 -1.86 12.58
N ASN A 126 -0.85 -2.96 12.83
CA ASN A 126 0.40 -2.89 13.56
C ASN A 126 1.53 -2.37 12.66
N GLN A 127 2.17 -1.33 13.13
CA GLN A 127 3.40 -0.82 12.53
C GLN A 127 4.61 -1.42 13.25
N VAL A 128 5.47 -2.09 12.48
CA VAL A 128 6.70 -2.72 13.00
C VAL A 128 7.79 -1.67 13.09
N GLN A 129 8.22 -1.40 14.31
CA GLN A 129 9.31 -0.48 14.57
C GLN A 129 10.65 -1.23 14.61
N VAL A 130 11.65 -0.76 13.88
CA VAL A 130 13.00 -1.33 13.84
C VAL A 130 14.03 -0.29 14.24
N ALA A 131 15.07 -0.74 14.96
CA ALA A 131 16.20 0.11 15.31
C ALA A 131 17.16 0.23 14.11
N ILE A 132 17.46 1.46 13.71
CA ILE A 132 18.38 1.80 12.62
C ILE A 132 19.71 2.39 13.13
N SER A 133 19.80 2.69 14.42
CA SER A 133 21.02 3.05 15.15
C SER A 133 20.79 2.85 16.65
N GLU A 134 21.79 3.14 17.47
CA GLU A 134 21.67 3.07 18.95
C GLU A 134 20.56 3.98 19.51
N GLN A 135 20.21 5.05 18.81
CA GLN A 135 19.28 6.07 19.31
C GLN A 135 18.13 6.38 18.34
N ARG A 136 18.11 5.72 17.17
CA ARG A 136 17.08 5.97 16.15
C ARG A 136 16.37 4.67 15.79
N SER A 137 15.07 4.79 15.66
CA SER A 137 14.21 3.75 15.12
C SER A 137 13.24 4.34 14.09
N MET A 138 12.74 3.51 13.21
CA MET A 138 11.73 3.88 12.22
C MET A 138 10.69 2.78 12.04
N PHE A 139 9.53 3.11 11.49
CA PHE A 139 8.55 2.12 11.07
C PHE A 139 8.91 1.58 9.69
N MET A 140 9.00 0.24 9.58
CA MET A 140 9.37 -0.43 8.33
C MET A 140 8.17 -0.74 7.44
N ASN A 141 6.94 -0.60 7.93
CA ASN A 141 5.72 -0.91 7.19
C ASN A 141 4.63 0.12 7.46
N ARG A 142 3.66 0.15 6.57
CA ARG A 142 2.39 0.84 6.73
C ARG A 142 1.25 -0.14 6.43
N PRO A 143 0.20 -0.19 7.26
CA PRO A 143 -0.96 -1.02 7.00
C PRO A 143 -1.66 -0.67 5.67
N GLY A 144 -2.14 -1.69 4.97
CA GLY A 144 -2.73 -1.49 3.65
C GLY A 144 -4.05 -0.72 3.67
N ASP A 145 -4.82 -0.80 4.74
CA ASP A 145 -6.06 -0.04 4.91
C ASP A 145 -5.85 1.47 5.10
N GLU A 146 -4.65 1.90 5.50
CA GLU A 146 -4.27 3.32 5.49
C GLU A 146 -3.91 3.85 4.10
N ILE A 147 -3.47 2.97 3.19
CA ILE A 147 -3.05 3.32 1.82
C ILE A 147 -4.23 3.16 0.86
N PHE A 148 -4.86 1.99 0.86
CA PHE A 148 -6.06 1.67 0.10
C PHE A 148 -7.30 1.96 0.97
N THR A 149 -7.47 3.22 1.32
CA THR A 149 -8.46 3.69 2.28
C THR A 149 -9.89 3.43 1.82
N SER A 150 -10.80 3.31 2.78
CA SER A 150 -12.24 3.34 2.50
C SER A 150 -12.75 4.78 2.48
N ILE A 151 -13.75 5.03 1.66
CA ILE A 151 -14.52 6.28 1.71
C ILE A 151 -15.74 6.13 2.62
N VAL A 152 -16.28 7.26 3.10
CA VAL A 152 -17.57 7.30 3.80
C VAL A 152 -18.62 7.79 2.85
N ARG A 153 -19.50 6.89 2.42
CA ARG A 153 -20.65 7.20 1.56
C ARG A 153 -21.86 7.52 2.44
N SER A 154 -22.44 8.68 2.25
CA SER A 154 -23.69 9.06 2.92
C SER A 154 -24.88 8.66 2.06
N ASN A 155 -25.71 7.75 2.55
CA ASN A 155 -26.94 7.32 1.88
C ASN A 155 -28.12 8.05 2.52
N PRO A 156 -28.85 8.91 1.79
CA PRO A 156 -30.04 9.59 2.31
C PRO A 156 -31.07 8.57 2.81
N GLY A 157 -31.34 8.59 4.12
CA GLY A 157 -32.31 7.71 4.78
C GLY A 157 -31.75 6.37 5.31
N ALA A 158 -30.52 5.98 4.97
CA ALA A 158 -29.90 4.72 5.41
C ALA A 158 -28.65 4.92 6.29
N GLY A 159 -28.21 6.18 6.50
CA GLY A 159 -27.01 6.48 7.28
C GLY A 159 -25.73 6.55 6.43
N SER A 160 -24.58 6.52 7.11
CA SER A 160 -23.28 6.54 6.46
C SER A 160 -22.69 5.13 6.45
N GLU A 161 -22.15 4.72 5.31
CA GLU A 161 -21.52 3.42 5.08
C GLU A 161 -20.07 3.59 4.67
N ARG A 162 -19.19 2.72 5.15
CA ARG A 162 -17.81 2.62 4.69
C ARG A 162 -17.72 1.72 3.46
N ILE A 163 -17.27 2.30 2.35
CA ILE A 163 -17.07 1.58 1.09
C ILE A 163 -15.58 1.39 0.87
N SER A 164 -15.14 0.16 0.64
CA SER A 164 -13.73 -0.12 0.38
C SER A 164 -13.28 0.50 -0.95
N PHE A 165 -11.99 0.78 -1.04
CA PHE A 165 -11.34 1.28 -2.24
C PHE A 165 -11.72 0.47 -3.50
N PHE A 166 -11.71 -0.86 -3.40
CA PHE A 166 -12.02 -1.76 -4.51
C PHE A 166 -13.49 -1.76 -4.86
N ASN A 167 -14.37 -1.72 -3.86
CA ASN A 167 -15.83 -1.69 -4.09
C ASN A 167 -16.29 -0.40 -4.76
N VAL A 168 -15.55 0.71 -4.62
CA VAL A 168 -15.82 1.93 -5.39
C VAL A 168 -15.63 1.68 -6.89
N MET A 169 -14.61 0.91 -7.26
CA MET A 169 -14.36 0.54 -8.66
C MET A 169 -15.43 -0.42 -9.19
N ASP A 170 -15.84 -1.40 -8.39
CA ASP A 170 -16.92 -2.34 -8.74
C ASP A 170 -18.24 -1.61 -8.94
N ASP A 171 -18.64 -0.75 -7.99
CA ASP A 171 -19.86 0.07 -8.08
C ASP A 171 -19.84 1.01 -9.31
N PHE A 172 -18.66 1.52 -9.67
CA PHE A 172 -18.51 2.36 -10.84
C PHE A 172 -18.65 1.56 -12.14
N ALA A 173 -18.05 0.36 -12.23
CA ALA A 173 -18.22 -0.54 -13.37
C ALA A 173 -19.70 -0.93 -13.55
N ASP A 174 -20.36 -1.29 -12.47
CA ASP A 174 -21.81 -1.60 -12.47
C ASP A 174 -22.66 -0.40 -12.91
N ALA A 175 -22.31 0.81 -12.49
CA ALA A 175 -23.00 2.02 -12.90
C ALA A 175 -22.88 2.28 -14.41
N LEU A 176 -21.74 1.97 -15.02
CA LEU A 176 -21.50 2.03 -16.46
C LEU A 176 -22.37 1.02 -17.21
N GLU A 177 -22.36 -0.24 -16.77
CA GLU A 177 -23.15 -1.30 -17.40
C GLU A 177 -24.66 -1.01 -17.36
N ASN A 178 -25.15 -0.54 -16.20
CA ASN A 178 -26.55 -0.25 -15.98
C ASN A 178 -26.99 1.15 -16.46
N ASN A 179 -26.10 1.92 -17.10
CA ASN A 179 -26.35 3.27 -17.56
C ASN A 179 -26.91 4.20 -16.46
N SER A 180 -26.36 4.07 -15.25
CA SER A 180 -26.78 4.87 -14.10
C SER A 180 -26.02 6.19 -14.05
N SER A 181 -26.60 7.27 -14.53
CA SER A 181 -25.96 8.60 -14.53
C SER A 181 -25.58 9.08 -13.13
N THR A 182 -26.41 8.79 -12.13
CA THR A 182 -26.12 9.11 -10.72
C THR A 182 -24.98 8.25 -10.16
N GLY A 183 -24.91 6.98 -10.55
CA GLY A 183 -23.82 6.09 -10.18
C GLY A 183 -22.48 6.50 -10.81
N VAL A 184 -22.51 6.88 -12.09
CA VAL A 184 -21.35 7.38 -12.83
C VAL A 184 -20.80 8.66 -12.19
N GLN A 185 -21.67 9.64 -11.88
CA GLN A 185 -21.24 10.88 -11.24
C GLN A 185 -20.65 10.61 -9.85
N ARG A 186 -21.28 9.75 -9.06
CA ARG A 186 -20.76 9.33 -7.76
C ARG A 186 -19.38 8.66 -7.90
N GLY A 187 -19.23 7.73 -8.84
CA GLY A 187 -17.96 7.06 -9.10
C GLY A 187 -16.84 8.04 -9.45
N LEU A 188 -17.12 9.06 -10.27
CA LEU A 188 -16.16 10.12 -10.60
C LEU A 188 -15.69 10.88 -9.35
N ASP A 189 -16.62 11.28 -8.49
CA ASP A 189 -16.30 12.03 -7.26
C ASP A 189 -15.50 11.16 -6.28
N GLU A 190 -15.91 9.90 -6.09
CA GLU A 190 -15.26 8.94 -5.19
C GLU A 190 -13.85 8.55 -5.68
N ILE A 191 -13.69 8.21 -6.96
CA ILE A 191 -12.39 7.89 -7.58
C ILE A 191 -11.44 9.11 -7.49
N SER A 192 -11.95 10.32 -7.67
CA SER A 192 -11.14 11.54 -7.54
C SER A 192 -10.61 11.71 -6.11
N GLY A 193 -11.44 11.51 -5.10
CA GLY A 193 -11.03 11.58 -3.69
C GLY A 193 -10.02 10.50 -3.32
N LEU A 194 -10.20 9.27 -3.82
CA LEU A 194 -9.25 8.17 -3.61
C LEU A 194 -7.88 8.46 -4.27
N THR A 195 -7.88 9.07 -5.46
CA THR A 195 -6.65 9.46 -6.15
C THR A 195 -5.85 10.50 -5.35
N GLU A 196 -6.53 11.48 -4.74
CA GLU A 196 -5.88 12.48 -3.87
C GLU A 196 -5.30 11.82 -2.59
N GLY A 197 -6.00 10.84 -2.02
CA GLY A 197 -5.50 10.05 -0.88
C GLY A 197 -4.23 9.26 -1.23
N MET A 198 -4.16 8.68 -2.43
CA MET A 198 -3.00 7.94 -2.90
C MET A 198 -1.75 8.83 -3.05
N ALA A 199 -1.89 10.04 -3.56
CA ALA A 199 -0.80 11.01 -3.66
C ALA A 199 -0.17 11.32 -2.29
N THR A 200 -0.98 11.38 -1.23
CA THR A 200 -0.51 11.55 0.16
C THR A 200 0.32 10.34 0.61
N SER A 201 -0.10 9.13 0.24
CA SER A 201 0.61 7.88 0.57
C SER A 201 1.99 7.82 -0.09
N ILE A 202 2.13 8.27 -1.33
CA ILE A 202 3.43 8.37 -2.04
C ILE A 202 4.39 9.31 -1.30
N ALA A 203 3.91 10.48 -0.88
CA ALA A 203 4.72 11.44 -0.14
C ALA A 203 5.23 10.86 1.20
N ASP A 204 4.41 10.05 1.88
CA ASP A 204 4.79 9.38 3.12
C ASP A 204 5.90 8.32 2.88
N VAL A 205 5.74 7.46 1.87
CA VAL A 205 6.76 6.46 1.52
C VAL A 205 8.09 7.15 1.19
N GLY A 206 8.07 8.21 0.37
CA GLY A 206 9.26 8.99 0.04
C GLY A 206 9.96 9.58 1.28
N THR A 207 9.20 10.04 2.26
CA THR A 207 9.75 10.55 3.53
C THR A 207 10.42 9.44 4.34
N ARG A 208 9.82 8.25 4.39
CA ARG A 208 10.42 7.09 5.08
C ARG A 208 11.68 6.58 4.37
N MET A 209 11.70 6.56 3.03
CA MET A 209 12.89 6.22 2.24
C MET A 209 14.05 7.18 2.53
N ASN A 210 13.80 8.49 2.53
CA ASN A 210 14.81 9.50 2.89
C ASN A 210 15.33 9.35 4.34
N THR A 211 14.54 8.75 5.23
CA THR A 211 14.96 8.49 6.63
C THR A 211 15.85 7.25 6.73
N ALA A 212 15.71 6.29 5.80
CA ALA A 212 16.47 5.05 5.74
C ALA A 212 17.84 5.22 5.05
N GLN A 213 18.04 6.26 4.26
CA GLN A 213 19.31 6.64 3.62
C GLN A 213 20.19 7.47 4.55
#